data_d187c350beef2dc98e6cf511d41926a3
#
_entry.id   d187c350beef2dc98e6cf511d41926a3
#
_cell.length_a   1.000
_cell.length_b   1.000
_cell.length_c   1.000
_cell.angle_alpha   90.00
_cell.angle_beta   90.00
_cell.angle_gamma   90.00
#
_symmetry.space_group_name_H-M   'P 1'
#
loop_
_entity.id
_entity.type
_entity.pdbx_description
1 polymer ?
#
loop_
_entity_poly.entity_id
_entity_poly.type
_entity_poly.pdbx_seq_one_letter_code
_entity_poly.pdbx_strand_id
1 'polypeptide(L)'
;MNGLRARHRRTFYNSDGTLFKGDSIKVGQRIVVVNEIIYGGSIHNAMAVDLMPGGFALENPDLNQSIDTSHIKYIDFYSTKRDINPGFNMTEYRNDRYVMSHDLLGDSKSSQSAVYSYVIRAEVPGTYQVPPSYLEDMYKPYNFYIAYGDLETITVE
;
A
#
# COMPACT_ATOMS: atom_id res chain seq x y z
N MET A 1 -10.75 -2.20 27.50
CA MET A 1 -10.88 -2.57 26.09
C MET A 1 -9.53 -2.45 25.41
N ASN A 2 -8.88 -3.55 25.22
CA ASN A 2 -7.63 -3.55 24.46
C ASN A 2 -7.97 -3.62 22.98
N GLY A 3 -8.27 -2.45 22.40
CA GLY A 3 -8.43 -2.36 20.96
C GLY A 3 -7.12 -2.70 20.28
N LEU A 4 -7.18 -3.51 19.24
CA LEU A 4 -6.06 -3.72 18.31
C LEU A 4 -5.50 -2.36 17.91
N ARG A 5 -4.22 -2.17 18.16
CA ARG A 5 -3.53 -0.96 17.73
C ARG A 5 -2.85 -1.26 16.41
N ALA A 6 -3.39 -0.73 15.34
CA ALA A 6 -2.76 -0.79 14.04
C ALA A 6 -2.48 0.64 13.54
N ARG A 7 -1.36 0.79 12.86
CA ARG A 7 -1.02 1.98 12.10
C ARG A 7 -0.81 1.56 10.65
N HIS A 8 -1.28 2.37 9.76
CA HIS A 8 -1.11 2.15 8.33
C HIS A 8 -0.39 3.37 7.74
N ARG A 9 0.74 3.13 7.09
CA ARG A 9 1.55 4.16 6.46
C ARG A 9 1.68 3.87 4.98
N ARG A 10 1.37 4.84 4.13
CA ARG A 10 1.49 4.72 2.69
C ARG A 10 2.49 5.73 2.17
N THR A 11 3.42 5.27 1.35
CA THR A 11 4.48 6.09 0.76
C THR A 11 4.52 5.86 -0.74
N PHE A 12 4.74 6.94 -1.49
CA PHE A 12 4.82 6.93 -2.94
C PHE A 12 6.26 7.13 -3.38
N TYR A 13 6.70 6.31 -4.33
CA TYR A 13 8.05 6.37 -4.88
C TYR A 13 8.01 6.50 -6.39
N ASN A 14 8.96 7.25 -6.93
CA ASN A 14 9.24 7.21 -8.35
C ASN A 14 9.79 5.84 -8.75
N SER A 15 9.73 5.51 -10.04
CA SER A 15 10.22 4.22 -10.54
C SER A 15 11.72 4.01 -10.35
N ASP A 16 12.49 5.08 -10.12
CA ASP A 16 13.92 5.00 -9.80
C ASP A 16 14.22 4.78 -8.30
N GLY A 17 13.19 4.68 -7.47
CA GLY A 17 13.30 4.49 -6.03
C GLY A 17 13.38 5.76 -5.21
N THR A 18 13.37 6.94 -5.82
CA THR A 18 13.33 8.20 -5.09
C THR A 18 11.92 8.52 -4.61
N LEU A 19 11.83 9.25 -3.50
CA LEU A 19 10.55 9.62 -2.92
C LEU A 19 9.76 10.54 -3.86
N PHE A 20 8.50 10.19 -4.15
CA PHE A 20 7.59 11.05 -4.88
C PHE A 20 6.95 12.05 -3.91
N LYS A 21 7.19 13.34 -4.16
CA LYS A 21 6.79 14.41 -3.24
C LYS A 21 5.55 15.18 -3.68
N GLY A 22 4.81 14.65 -4.65
CA GLY A 22 3.60 15.30 -5.14
C GLY A 22 3.81 16.20 -6.37
N ASP A 23 4.96 16.11 -7.02
CA ASP A 23 5.18 16.77 -8.29
C ASP A 23 4.25 16.19 -9.37
N SER A 24 4.04 16.96 -10.45
CA SER A 24 3.28 16.43 -11.58
C SER A 24 4.05 15.31 -12.27
N ILE A 25 3.32 14.36 -12.81
CA ILE A 25 3.87 13.27 -13.60
C ILE A 25 3.23 13.23 -14.99
N LYS A 26 3.93 12.62 -15.92
CA LYS A 26 3.47 12.49 -17.31
C LYS A 26 2.73 11.18 -17.53
N VAL A 27 1.81 11.19 -18.48
CA VAL A 27 1.17 9.95 -18.96
C VAL A 27 2.22 8.89 -19.30
N GLY A 28 2.01 7.68 -18.85
CA GLY A 28 2.93 6.56 -19.03
C GLY A 28 3.93 6.36 -17.91
N GLN A 29 4.14 7.37 -17.06
CA GLN A 29 5.03 7.22 -15.90
C GLN A 29 4.39 6.38 -14.81
N ARG A 30 5.24 5.68 -14.06
CA ARG A 30 4.85 4.77 -13.01
C ARG A 30 5.23 5.30 -11.64
N ILE A 31 4.37 5.01 -10.65
CA ILE A 31 4.63 5.25 -9.23
C ILE A 31 4.56 3.91 -8.51
N VAL A 32 5.52 3.66 -7.64
CA VAL A 32 5.50 2.51 -6.73
C VAL A 32 4.87 2.96 -5.42
N VAL A 33 3.79 2.30 -5.05
CA VAL A 33 3.08 2.57 -3.79
C VAL A 33 3.46 1.50 -2.80
N VAL A 34 3.91 1.93 -1.63
CA VAL A 34 4.33 1.04 -0.56
C VAL A 34 3.50 1.31 0.68
N ASN A 35 2.91 0.25 1.20
CA ASN A 35 2.11 0.30 2.41
C ASN A 35 2.75 -0.52 3.51
N GLU A 36 2.85 0.07 4.68
CA GLU A 36 3.32 -0.61 5.89
C GLU A 36 2.20 -0.60 6.93
N ILE A 37 1.86 -1.78 7.41
CA ILE A 37 0.92 -1.97 8.51
C ILE A 37 1.73 -2.32 9.75
N ILE A 38 1.69 -1.46 10.76
CA ILE A 38 2.32 -1.70 12.05
C ILE A 38 1.20 -2.08 13.03
N TYR A 39 1.32 -3.24 13.64
CA TYR A 39 0.27 -3.77 14.51
C TYR A 39 0.82 -4.41 15.77
N GLY A 40 0.01 -4.40 16.83
CA GLY A 40 0.25 -5.16 18.05
C GLY A 40 -0.88 -6.16 18.26
N GLY A 41 -0.54 -7.39 18.66
CA GLY A 41 -1.51 -8.47 18.71
C GLY A 41 -1.73 -9.10 17.35
N SER A 42 -2.77 -9.92 17.21
CA SER A 42 -3.07 -10.63 15.98
C SER A 42 -4.37 -10.13 15.36
N ILE A 43 -4.37 -9.99 14.04
CA ILE A 43 -5.56 -9.74 13.24
C ILE A 43 -5.73 -10.93 12.28
N HIS A 44 -6.70 -11.79 12.55
CA HIS A 44 -6.99 -12.91 11.68
C HIS A 44 -7.85 -12.41 10.50
N ASN A 45 -7.47 -12.81 9.29
CA ASN A 45 -8.12 -12.33 8.07
C ASN A 45 -8.18 -10.81 7.97
N ALA A 46 -7.06 -10.15 8.13
CA ALA A 46 -6.95 -8.74 7.79
C ALA A 46 -7.12 -8.54 6.29
N MET A 47 -7.95 -7.58 5.89
CA MET A 47 -8.12 -7.21 4.48
C MET A 47 -7.75 -5.74 4.30
N ALA A 48 -6.80 -5.48 3.41
CA ALA A 48 -6.44 -4.14 3.01
C ALA A 48 -7.00 -3.84 1.62
N VAL A 49 -7.57 -2.67 1.46
CA VAL A 49 -8.11 -2.19 0.19
C VAL A 49 -7.55 -0.80 -0.08
N ASP A 50 -6.86 -0.66 -1.20
CA ASP A 50 -6.36 0.61 -1.68
C ASP A 50 -7.07 0.99 -2.96
N LEU A 51 -7.84 2.06 -2.92
CA LEU A 51 -8.45 2.64 -4.12
C LEU A 51 -7.41 3.44 -4.89
N MET A 52 -7.47 3.33 -6.22
CA MET A 52 -6.59 4.08 -7.09
C MET A 52 -7.07 5.51 -7.27
N PRO A 53 -6.16 6.51 -7.37
CA PRO A 53 -6.53 7.82 -7.88
C PRO A 53 -7.13 7.69 -9.29
N GLY A 54 -8.10 8.50 -9.61
CA GLY A 54 -8.61 8.57 -10.99
C GLY A 54 -7.46 8.85 -11.96
N GLY A 55 -7.56 8.44 -13.19
CA GLY A 55 -6.51 8.64 -14.19
C GLY A 55 -5.29 7.73 -14.05
N PHE A 56 -5.27 6.82 -13.09
CA PHE A 56 -4.22 5.82 -12.90
C PHE A 56 -4.76 4.41 -13.12
N ALA A 57 -3.93 3.54 -13.63
CA ALA A 57 -4.22 2.11 -13.74
C ALA A 57 -3.27 1.32 -12.85
N LEU A 58 -3.81 0.34 -12.15
CA LEU A 58 -3.02 -0.61 -11.38
C LEU A 58 -2.37 -1.61 -12.33
N GLU A 59 -1.05 -1.77 -12.22
CA GLU A 59 -0.34 -2.80 -12.98
C GLU A 59 -0.43 -4.14 -12.28
N ASN A 60 -0.80 -5.17 -13.05
CA ASN A 60 -0.80 -6.54 -12.57
C ASN A 60 0.56 -7.17 -12.91
N PRO A 61 1.37 -7.56 -11.92
CA PRO A 61 2.69 -8.13 -12.17
C PRO A 61 2.65 -9.47 -12.91
N ASP A 62 1.51 -10.17 -12.89
CA ASP A 62 1.34 -11.43 -13.62
C ASP A 62 1.13 -11.21 -15.13
N LEU A 63 0.71 -10.03 -15.54
CA LEU A 63 0.41 -9.69 -16.93
C LEU A 63 1.48 -8.85 -17.61
N ASN A 64 2.25 -8.08 -16.83
CA ASN A 64 3.26 -7.15 -17.31
C ASN A 64 4.57 -7.37 -16.58
N GLN A 65 5.68 -6.95 -17.19
CA GLN A 65 6.97 -6.93 -16.51
C GLN A 65 6.86 -5.96 -15.32
N SER A 66 7.00 -6.50 -14.12
CA SER A 66 7.01 -5.71 -12.92
C SER A 66 8.26 -4.84 -12.83
N ILE A 67 8.11 -3.66 -12.24
CA ILE A 67 9.26 -2.83 -11.88
C ILE A 67 10.01 -3.52 -10.76
N ASP A 68 11.34 -3.53 -10.85
CA ASP A 68 12.19 -3.99 -9.77
C ASP A 68 12.11 -2.99 -8.60
N THR A 69 11.54 -3.43 -7.50
CA THR A 69 11.38 -2.62 -6.28
C THR A 69 12.49 -2.88 -5.26
N SER A 70 13.46 -3.74 -5.59
CA SER A 70 14.50 -4.16 -4.66
C SER A 70 15.39 -3.01 -4.16
N HIS A 71 15.48 -1.93 -4.92
CA HIS A 71 16.30 -0.76 -4.57
C HIS A 71 15.55 0.29 -3.73
N ILE A 72 14.29 0.07 -3.38
CA ILE A 72 13.52 0.99 -2.54
C ILE A 72 13.94 0.82 -1.09
N LYS A 73 14.57 1.84 -0.53
CA LYS A 73 15.21 1.80 0.78
C LYS A 73 14.31 2.13 1.97
N TYR A 74 13.02 2.28 1.79
CA TYR A 74 12.12 2.67 2.88
C TYR A 74 12.04 1.61 4.00
N ILE A 75 12.44 0.38 3.70
CA ILE A 75 12.34 -0.78 4.60
C ILE A 75 13.26 -0.65 5.81
N ASP A 76 14.31 0.16 5.71
CA ASP A 76 15.29 0.32 6.78
C ASP A 76 14.77 1.07 8.01
N PHE A 77 13.56 1.61 7.94
CA PHE A 77 13.08 2.49 9.00
C PHE A 77 12.57 1.75 10.25
N TYR A 78 12.00 0.56 10.11
CA TYR A 78 11.40 -0.15 11.24
C TYR A 78 11.76 -1.63 11.37
N SER A 79 12.31 -2.24 10.39
CA SER A 79 12.86 -3.60 10.52
C SER A 79 13.84 -3.93 9.42
N THR A 80 15.02 -4.18 9.85
CA THR A 80 16.02 -4.86 9.05
C THR A 80 15.46 -6.17 8.51
N LYS A 81 15.18 -6.27 7.22
CA LYS A 81 14.96 -7.52 6.49
C LYS A 81 13.53 -8.10 6.54
N ARG A 82 12.52 -7.34 6.18
CA ARG A 82 11.24 -7.97 5.84
C ARG A 82 11.01 -7.92 4.35
N ASP A 83 10.59 -9.05 3.81
CA ASP A 83 10.22 -9.13 2.40
C ASP A 83 8.98 -8.28 2.14
N ILE A 84 9.01 -7.55 1.05
CA ILE A 84 7.83 -6.89 0.52
C ILE A 84 6.94 -7.98 -0.08
N ASN A 85 5.66 -7.93 0.22
CA ASN A 85 4.68 -8.91 -0.23
C ASN A 85 5.04 -10.35 0.20
N PRO A 86 5.11 -10.63 1.50
CA PRO A 86 5.55 -11.93 2.02
C PRO A 86 4.47 -13.01 1.85
N GLY A 87 4.13 -13.37 0.64
CA GLY A 87 3.21 -14.48 0.39
C GLY A 87 1.85 -14.32 1.07
N PHE A 88 1.12 -13.26 0.75
CA PHE A 88 -0.24 -13.06 1.28
C PHE A 88 -1.18 -14.19 0.87
N ASN A 89 -2.17 -14.48 1.72
CA ASN A 89 -3.18 -15.50 1.45
C ASN A 89 -3.95 -15.22 0.17
N MET A 90 -4.25 -13.96 -0.08
CA MET A 90 -4.92 -13.51 -1.30
C MET A 90 -4.40 -12.13 -1.68
N THR A 91 -4.16 -11.94 -2.96
CA THR A 91 -3.86 -10.64 -3.56
C THR A 91 -4.70 -10.49 -4.82
N GLU A 92 -5.37 -9.37 -4.96
CA GLU A 92 -6.23 -9.11 -6.11
C GLU A 92 -5.90 -7.75 -6.72
N TYR A 93 -5.67 -7.74 -8.04
CA TYR A 93 -5.38 -6.54 -8.82
C TYR A 93 -6.59 -6.22 -9.70
N ARG A 94 -7.37 -5.23 -9.31
CA ARG A 94 -8.50 -4.72 -10.10
C ARG A 94 -8.14 -3.38 -10.73
N ASN A 95 -8.89 -2.96 -11.73
CA ASN A 95 -8.61 -1.70 -12.42
C ASN A 95 -8.65 -0.47 -11.48
N ASP A 96 -9.50 -0.52 -10.47
CA ASP A 96 -9.75 0.60 -9.56
C ASP A 96 -9.20 0.40 -8.15
N ARG A 97 -8.69 -0.79 -7.82
CA ARG A 97 -8.24 -1.09 -6.47
C ARG A 97 -7.26 -2.25 -6.38
N TYR A 98 -6.40 -2.18 -5.38
CA TYR A 98 -5.57 -3.29 -4.91
C TYR A 98 -6.19 -3.85 -3.64
N VAL A 99 -6.32 -5.17 -3.56
CA VAL A 99 -6.84 -5.87 -2.38
C VAL A 99 -5.85 -6.94 -1.96
N MET A 100 -5.56 -6.98 -0.66
CA MET A 100 -4.82 -8.10 -0.09
C MET A 100 -5.51 -8.61 1.17
N SER A 101 -5.37 -9.89 1.42
CA SER A 101 -5.85 -10.53 2.62
C SER A 101 -4.75 -11.40 3.22
N HIS A 102 -4.57 -11.29 4.53
CA HIS A 102 -3.53 -12.01 5.23
C HIS A 102 -3.81 -12.07 6.73
N ASP A 103 -3.34 -13.14 7.38
CA ASP A 103 -3.33 -13.22 8.83
C ASP A 103 -2.12 -12.45 9.36
N LEU A 104 -2.38 -11.35 10.08
CA LEU A 104 -1.35 -10.59 10.76
C LEU A 104 -1.17 -11.19 12.15
N LEU A 105 -0.10 -11.95 12.31
CA LEU A 105 0.17 -12.67 13.55
C LEU A 105 1.23 -11.92 14.36
N GLY A 106 0.91 -11.63 15.61
CA GLY A 106 1.80 -10.93 16.51
C GLY A 106 1.44 -11.16 17.96
N ASP A 107 2.33 -10.76 18.84
CA ASP A 107 2.03 -10.77 20.26
C ASP A 107 1.64 -9.37 20.75
N SER A 108 1.03 -9.31 21.93
CA SER A 108 0.57 -8.04 22.50
C SER A 108 1.69 -7.20 23.11
N LYS A 109 2.91 -7.74 23.21
CA LYS A 109 4.04 -7.10 23.89
C LYS A 109 4.98 -6.35 22.95
N SER A 110 4.94 -6.66 21.66
CA SER A 110 5.81 -6.04 20.67
C SER A 110 5.03 -5.62 19.43
N SER A 111 5.53 -4.58 18.76
CA SER A 111 4.99 -4.16 17.47
C SER A 111 5.56 -5.00 16.35
N GLN A 112 4.71 -5.37 15.41
CA GLN A 112 5.06 -6.11 14.19
C GLN A 112 4.69 -5.29 12.99
N SER A 113 5.25 -5.60 11.83
CA SER A 113 4.88 -4.93 10.61
C SER A 113 4.67 -5.89 9.45
N ALA A 114 3.75 -5.55 8.58
CA ALA A 114 3.54 -6.19 7.29
C ALA A 114 3.64 -5.13 6.20
N VAL A 115 4.28 -5.46 5.10
CA VAL A 115 4.53 -4.52 4.01
C VAL A 115 4.00 -5.09 2.72
N TYR A 116 3.25 -4.29 1.97
CA TYR A 116 2.82 -4.63 0.63
C TYR A 116 3.05 -3.47 -0.32
N SER A 117 3.29 -3.79 -1.58
CA SER A 117 3.55 -2.80 -2.61
C SER A 117 2.82 -3.16 -3.90
N TYR A 118 2.52 -2.15 -4.67
CA TYR A 118 1.99 -2.28 -6.01
C TYR A 118 2.44 -1.09 -6.87
N VAL A 119 2.27 -1.21 -8.17
CA VAL A 119 2.67 -0.17 -9.12
C VAL A 119 1.43 0.37 -9.81
N ILE A 120 1.34 1.69 -9.90
CA ILE A 120 0.31 2.39 -10.66
C ILE A 120 0.96 3.17 -11.80
N ARG A 121 0.23 3.26 -12.92
CA ARG A 121 0.68 3.99 -14.11
C ARG A 121 -0.28 5.12 -14.42
N ALA A 122 0.26 6.31 -14.68
CA ALA A 122 -0.54 7.45 -15.10
C ALA A 122 -1.06 7.24 -16.52
N GLU A 123 -2.36 7.41 -16.74
CA GLU A 123 -2.97 7.17 -18.05
C GLU A 123 -3.73 8.37 -18.60
N VAL A 124 -4.39 9.13 -17.76
CA VAL A 124 -5.25 10.24 -18.19
C VAL A 124 -4.82 11.54 -17.53
N PRO A 125 -4.57 12.62 -18.31
CA PRO A 125 -4.22 13.91 -17.72
C PRO A 125 -5.35 14.46 -16.84
N GLY A 126 -4.96 15.16 -15.79
CA GLY A 126 -5.88 15.77 -14.82
C GLY A 126 -5.28 15.83 -13.42
N THR A 127 -5.99 16.46 -12.51
CA THR A 127 -5.65 16.47 -11.09
C THR A 127 -6.63 15.58 -10.35
N TYR A 128 -6.11 14.61 -9.61
CA TYR A 128 -6.90 13.57 -8.97
C TYR A 128 -6.66 13.55 -7.48
N GLN A 129 -7.71 13.31 -6.71
CA GLN A 129 -7.59 13.04 -5.28
C GLN A 129 -7.00 11.65 -5.06
N VAL A 130 -6.15 11.54 -4.06
CA VAL A 130 -5.58 10.27 -3.62
C VAL A 130 -6.48 9.68 -2.55
N PRO A 131 -7.20 8.58 -2.83
CA PRO A 131 -8.06 7.97 -1.83
C PRO A 131 -7.25 7.38 -0.68
N PRO A 132 -7.82 7.31 0.52
CA PRO A 132 -7.15 6.67 1.65
C PRO A 132 -7.05 5.15 1.45
N SER A 133 -6.12 4.54 2.18
CA SER A 133 -6.04 3.09 2.34
C SER A 133 -6.98 2.63 3.44
N TYR A 134 -7.57 1.47 3.27
CA TYR A 134 -8.52 0.90 4.21
C TYR A 134 -8.02 -0.48 4.68
N LEU A 135 -8.04 -0.71 5.99
CA LEU A 135 -7.70 -1.99 6.60
C LEU A 135 -8.85 -2.43 7.50
N GLU A 136 -9.30 -3.65 7.33
CA GLU A 136 -10.43 -4.22 8.08
C GLU A 136 -10.06 -5.59 8.64
N ASP A 137 -10.53 -5.85 9.87
CA ASP A 137 -10.56 -7.19 10.44
C ASP A 137 -11.85 -7.86 9.97
N MET A 138 -11.72 -8.89 9.13
CA MET A 138 -12.88 -9.56 8.52
C MET A 138 -13.78 -10.28 9.53
N TYR A 139 -13.23 -10.70 10.66
CA TYR A 139 -14.03 -11.31 11.74
C TYR A 139 -14.66 -10.29 12.67
N LYS A 140 -14.08 -9.10 12.74
CA LYS A 140 -14.55 -8.01 13.58
C LYS A 140 -14.63 -6.72 12.75
N PRO A 141 -15.65 -6.59 11.87
CA PRO A 141 -15.71 -5.49 10.90
C PRO A 141 -15.77 -4.09 11.53
N TYR A 142 -16.11 -3.99 12.80
CA TYR A 142 -16.06 -2.73 13.54
C TYR A 142 -14.64 -2.28 13.86
N ASN A 143 -13.64 -3.17 13.74
CA ASN A 143 -12.23 -2.83 13.81
C ASN A 143 -11.73 -2.53 12.40
N PHE A 144 -11.74 -1.28 12.04
CA PHE A 144 -11.22 -0.83 10.76
C PHE A 144 -10.29 0.37 10.97
N TYR A 145 -9.37 0.54 10.06
CA TYR A 145 -8.38 1.61 10.08
C TYR A 145 -8.35 2.27 8.72
N ILE A 146 -8.38 3.59 8.70
CA ILE A 146 -8.26 4.38 7.48
C ILE A 146 -6.94 5.15 7.56
N ALA A 147 -6.09 4.97 6.56
CA ALA A 147 -4.84 5.68 6.47
C ALA A 147 -4.91 6.72 5.36
N TYR A 148 -4.68 7.96 5.73
CA TYR A 148 -4.48 9.04 4.79
C TYR A 148 -2.98 9.15 4.52
N GLY A 149 -2.60 9.13 3.25
CA GLY A 149 -1.20 9.31 2.86
C GLY A 149 -0.76 10.77 2.95
N ASP A 150 0.52 11.00 2.74
CA ASP A 150 1.12 12.35 2.73
C ASP A 150 0.69 13.18 1.52
N LEU A 151 0.13 12.56 0.49
CA LEU A 151 -0.35 13.21 -0.72
C LEU A 151 -1.87 13.27 -0.74
N GLU A 152 -2.41 14.46 -0.89
CA GLU A 152 -3.86 14.65 -1.07
C GLU A 152 -4.27 14.56 -2.53
N THR A 153 -3.44 15.05 -3.43
CA THR A 153 -3.70 15.07 -4.88
C THR A 153 -2.47 14.68 -5.68
N ILE A 154 -2.69 14.15 -6.88
CA ILE A 154 -1.65 13.90 -7.88
C ILE A 154 -2.10 14.50 -9.20
N THR A 155 -1.21 15.25 -9.87
CA THR A 155 -1.46 15.83 -11.18
C THR A 155 -0.76 15.01 -12.26
N VAL A 156 -1.49 14.61 -13.29
CA VAL A 156 -0.98 13.96 -14.50
C VAL A 156 -1.03 14.96 -15.65
N GLU A 157 0.08 15.13 -16.32
CA GLU A 157 0.22 16.00 -17.49
C GLU A 157 0.19 15.25 -18.83
#